data_ebd86e7982efac35e2c3c4747952bd43
#
_entry.id   ebd86e7982efac35e2c3c4747952bd43
#
_cell.length_a   1.000
_cell.length_b   1.000
_cell.length_c   1.000
_cell.angle_alpha   90.00
_cell.angle_beta   90.00
_cell.angle_gamma   90.00
#
_symmetry.space_group_name_H-M   'P 1'
#
loop_
_entity.id
_entity.type
_entity.pdbx_description
1 polymer ?
#
loop_
_entity_poly.entity_id
_entity_poly.type
_entity_poly.pdbx_seq_one_letter_code
_entity_poly.pdbx_strand_id
1 'polypeptide(L)'
;MELSQLRTFGVVARTLNFTRAAERLHLTQSAVSHQIRTLEQELGEPLFIRGKQGVRLSRAGQAVLEQAARILDAADELKELASGRRGPLRGEVKVAAATQAFVHLFAPFFESFMRANPAVELSFRSTPSTDQTVSDINSGVADVGFASLPVYSPGLKVDRLFEDELVLVVGHTHRLAGLELASLDDLRREPLILLERGASIRRATDRFFREVGIEPSLALESNDTYFIKLMVERGMGISLLPAWAVGHEVAWGWLSRLRIEGHRLRREVAAISLRRFQPAATRAFLELLLTRREELQELAHGEVGG
;
A
#
# COMPACT_ATOMS: atom_id res chain seq x y z
N MET A 1 9.42 31.63 6.70
CA MET A 1 9.81 30.19 6.71
C MET A 1 10.78 29.94 5.56
N GLU A 2 11.98 29.47 5.88
CA GLU A 2 13.06 29.24 4.93
C GLU A 2 13.28 27.73 4.74
N LEU A 3 13.70 27.33 3.52
CA LEU A 3 14.01 25.92 3.23
C LEU A 3 15.14 25.38 4.14
N SER A 4 16.07 26.24 4.55
CA SER A 4 17.13 25.91 5.49
C SER A 4 16.57 25.49 6.86
N GLN A 5 15.54 26.16 7.35
CA GLN A 5 14.86 25.83 8.63
C GLN A 5 14.13 24.49 8.53
N LEU A 6 13.45 24.20 7.40
CA LEU A 6 12.81 22.90 7.17
C LEU A 6 13.83 21.76 7.09
N ARG A 7 15.00 21.98 6.43
CA ARG A 7 16.09 21.00 6.42
C ARG A 7 16.61 20.72 7.81
N THR A 8 16.85 21.77 8.59
CA THR A 8 17.31 21.66 9.98
C THR A 8 16.28 20.91 10.82
N PHE A 9 15.01 21.23 10.68
CA PHE A 9 13.92 20.52 11.35
C PHE A 9 13.93 19.01 11.01
N GLY A 10 14.03 18.64 9.73
CA GLY A 10 14.10 17.26 9.29
C GLY A 10 15.30 16.49 9.84
N VAL A 11 16.48 17.13 9.95
CA VAL A 11 17.67 16.51 10.54
C VAL A 11 17.52 16.33 12.04
N VAL A 12 17.01 17.33 12.78
CA VAL A 12 16.76 17.20 14.24
C VAL A 12 15.70 16.15 14.51
N ALA A 13 14.66 16.04 13.69
CA ALA A 13 13.61 15.03 13.81
C ALA A 13 14.15 13.60 13.67
N ARG A 14 15.10 13.37 12.76
CA ARG A 14 15.75 12.07 12.56
C ARG A 14 16.75 11.72 13.64
N THR A 15 17.49 12.71 14.15
CA THR A 15 18.54 12.47 15.15
C THR A 15 18.02 12.50 16.58
N LEU A 16 16.89 13.15 16.83
CA LEU A 16 16.33 13.49 18.13
C LEU A 16 17.38 14.11 19.09
N ASN A 17 18.39 14.78 18.52
CA ASN A 17 19.51 15.35 19.22
C ASN A 17 20.05 16.58 18.47
N PHE A 18 19.97 17.74 19.09
CA PHE A 18 20.37 19.02 18.51
C PHE A 18 21.88 19.09 18.22
N THR A 19 22.72 18.49 19.05
CA THR A 19 24.19 18.47 18.86
C THR A 19 24.55 17.60 17.64
N ARG A 20 24.01 16.38 17.57
CA ARG A 20 24.23 15.49 16.43
C ARG A 20 23.66 16.08 15.12
N ALA A 21 22.55 16.79 15.21
CA ALA A 21 21.99 17.49 14.04
C ALA A 21 22.92 18.61 13.57
N ALA A 22 23.50 19.36 14.51
CA ALA A 22 24.46 20.43 14.21
C ALA A 22 25.72 19.88 13.51
N GLU A 23 26.28 18.78 14.01
CA GLU A 23 27.42 18.08 13.38
C GLU A 23 27.10 17.68 11.92
N ARG A 24 25.93 17.05 11.69
CA ARG A 24 25.49 16.63 10.34
C ARG A 24 25.24 17.79 9.38
N LEU A 25 24.84 18.94 9.91
CA LEU A 25 24.57 20.14 9.11
C LEU A 25 25.78 21.06 8.97
N HIS A 26 26.90 20.73 9.62
CA HIS A 26 28.09 21.60 9.72
C HIS A 26 27.75 22.99 10.30
N LEU A 27 26.86 23.01 11.30
CA LEU A 27 26.41 24.20 12.01
C LEU A 27 26.77 24.11 13.49
N THR A 28 26.67 25.24 14.20
CA THR A 28 26.72 25.22 15.67
C THR A 28 25.36 24.78 16.24
N GLN A 29 25.38 24.17 17.43
CA GLN A 29 24.14 23.78 18.11
C GLN A 29 23.21 24.98 18.39
N SER A 30 23.81 26.16 18.68
CA SER A 30 23.06 27.40 18.84
C SER A 30 22.36 27.85 17.55
N ALA A 31 22.99 27.70 16.38
CA ALA A 31 22.40 28.01 15.08
C ALA A 31 21.22 27.06 14.79
N VAL A 32 21.39 25.75 15.01
CA VAL A 32 20.31 24.76 14.87
C VAL A 32 19.14 25.10 15.80
N SER A 33 19.43 25.39 17.08
CA SER A 33 18.38 25.77 18.03
C SER A 33 17.66 27.05 17.67
N HIS A 34 18.38 28.02 17.09
CA HIS A 34 17.80 29.28 16.61
C HIS A 34 16.87 29.02 15.43
N GLN A 35 17.31 28.27 14.41
CA GLN A 35 16.50 27.96 13.24
C GLN A 35 15.21 27.23 13.62
N ILE A 36 15.27 26.26 14.53
CA ILE A 36 14.08 25.54 15.03
C ILE A 36 13.15 26.51 15.76
N ARG A 37 13.69 27.35 16.67
CA ARG A 37 12.86 28.31 17.40
C ARG A 37 12.16 29.29 16.49
N THR A 38 12.85 29.81 15.46
CA THR A 38 12.26 30.71 14.48
C THR A 38 11.15 30.02 13.69
N LEU A 39 11.35 28.77 13.30
CA LEU A 39 10.33 27.97 12.62
C LEU A 39 9.11 27.73 13.53
N GLU A 40 9.32 27.36 14.78
CA GLU A 40 8.25 27.17 15.79
C GLU A 40 7.47 28.48 16.05
N GLN A 41 8.15 29.61 16.11
CA GLN A 41 7.51 30.92 16.26
C GLN A 41 6.64 31.29 15.06
N GLU A 42 7.07 30.98 13.86
CA GLU A 42 6.34 31.27 12.62
C GLU A 42 5.11 30.33 12.46
N LEU A 43 5.24 29.07 12.87
CA LEU A 43 4.16 28.11 12.84
C LEU A 43 3.20 28.24 14.03
N GLY A 44 3.58 28.97 15.06
CA GLY A 44 2.78 29.20 16.28
C GLY A 44 2.72 27.99 17.24
N GLU A 45 3.45 26.91 16.95
CA GLU A 45 3.41 25.68 17.74
C GLU A 45 4.83 25.10 17.95
N PRO A 46 5.12 24.52 19.12
CA PRO A 46 6.37 23.82 19.34
C PRO A 46 6.41 22.51 18.53
N LEU A 47 7.49 22.30 17.78
CA LEU A 47 7.70 21.09 17.00
C LEU A 47 8.41 19.99 17.79
N PHE A 48 9.16 20.37 18.84
CA PHE A 48 9.86 19.45 19.72
C PHE A 48 9.46 19.64 21.18
N ILE A 49 9.39 18.53 21.90
CA ILE A 49 9.25 18.48 23.35
C ILE A 49 10.60 18.07 23.92
N ARG A 50 11.15 18.92 24.82
CA ARG A 50 12.40 18.65 25.55
C ARG A 50 12.04 18.18 26.95
N GLY A 51 12.54 17.05 27.37
CA GLY A 51 12.27 16.47 28.69
C GLY A 51 13.47 15.72 29.26
N LYS A 52 13.30 15.16 30.44
CA LYS A 52 14.36 14.36 31.12
C LYS A 52 14.80 13.14 30.31
N GLN A 53 13.96 12.64 29.42
CA GLN A 53 14.24 11.51 28.52
C GLN A 53 14.79 11.93 27.15
N GLY A 54 15.18 13.19 26.98
CA GLY A 54 15.72 13.70 25.72
C GLY A 54 14.72 14.53 24.90
N VAL A 55 14.95 14.63 23.60
CA VAL A 55 14.15 15.36 22.62
C VAL A 55 13.21 14.39 21.91
N ARG A 56 11.95 14.77 21.75
CA ARG A 56 10.96 14.03 20.93
C ARG A 56 10.13 15.01 20.12
N LEU A 57 9.54 14.54 19.02
CA LEU A 57 8.59 15.34 18.26
C LEU A 57 7.31 15.59 19.08
N SER A 58 6.78 16.80 18.95
CA SER A 58 5.41 17.11 19.40
C SER A 58 4.38 16.54 18.40
N ARG A 59 3.09 16.64 18.72
CA ARG A 59 2.01 16.31 17.77
C ARG A 59 2.07 17.20 16.54
N ALA A 60 2.31 18.50 16.71
CA ALA A 60 2.52 19.43 15.60
C ALA A 60 3.79 19.07 14.80
N GLY A 61 4.90 18.74 15.48
CA GLY A 61 6.13 18.29 14.84
C GLY A 61 5.95 17.05 13.96
N GLN A 62 5.17 16.06 14.42
CA GLN A 62 4.85 14.88 13.63
C GLN A 62 4.05 15.25 12.36
N ALA A 63 3.04 16.09 12.49
CA ALA A 63 2.22 16.52 11.35
C ALA A 63 3.01 17.38 10.34
N VAL A 64 3.92 18.25 10.83
CA VAL A 64 4.73 19.13 9.98
C VAL A 64 5.85 18.36 9.27
N LEU A 65 6.37 17.27 9.86
CA LEU A 65 7.55 16.55 9.34
C LEU A 65 7.33 16.06 7.91
N GLU A 66 6.19 15.46 7.65
CA GLU A 66 5.86 14.95 6.32
C GLU A 66 5.68 16.06 5.29
N GLN A 67 5.04 17.15 5.67
CA GLN A 67 4.85 18.28 4.77
C GLN A 67 6.18 19.02 4.51
N ALA A 68 7.05 19.14 5.51
CA ALA A 68 8.38 19.70 5.37
C ALA A 68 9.26 18.89 4.39
N ALA A 69 9.21 17.55 4.47
CA ALA A 69 9.90 16.68 3.52
C ALA A 69 9.41 16.93 2.08
N ARG A 70 8.11 16.99 1.86
CA ARG A 70 7.51 17.28 0.54
C ARG A 70 7.93 18.63 -0.04
N ILE A 71 8.00 19.66 0.79
CA ILE A 71 8.45 21.00 0.36
C ILE A 71 9.93 20.95 -0.06
N LEU A 72 10.77 20.24 0.68
CA LEU A 72 12.18 20.09 0.36
C LEU A 72 12.40 19.30 -0.93
N ASP A 73 11.67 18.22 -1.13
CA ASP A 73 11.71 17.43 -2.36
C ASP A 73 11.29 18.26 -3.57
N ALA A 74 10.21 19.06 -3.43
CA ALA A 74 9.76 19.99 -4.46
C ALA A 74 10.80 21.05 -4.82
N ALA A 75 11.49 21.58 -3.80
CA ALA A 75 12.53 22.58 -4.01
C ALA A 75 13.78 21.99 -4.67
N ASP A 76 14.13 20.75 -4.35
CA ASP A 76 15.27 20.08 -4.98
C ASP A 76 14.93 19.67 -6.43
N GLU A 77 13.70 19.24 -6.73
CA GLU A 77 13.23 19.03 -8.10
C GLU A 77 13.26 20.29 -8.96
N LEU A 78 12.86 21.44 -8.39
CA LEU A 78 12.94 22.72 -9.10
C LEU A 78 14.37 23.04 -9.55
N LYS A 79 15.38 22.74 -8.70
CA LYS A 79 16.79 22.92 -9.04
C LYS A 79 17.25 21.97 -10.14
N GLU A 80 16.80 20.72 -10.10
CA GLU A 80 17.10 19.73 -11.13
C GLU A 80 16.53 20.13 -12.49
N LEU A 81 15.27 20.56 -12.51
CA LEU A 81 14.64 21.08 -13.73
C LEU A 81 15.39 22.28 -14.30
N ALA A 82 15.80 23.21 -13.45
CA ALA A 82 16.54 24.42 -13.86
C ALA A 82 17.95 24.10 -14.38
N SER A 83 18.61 23.07 -13.83
CA SER A 83 19.96 22.68 -14.22
C SER A 83 20.04 21.80 -15.47
N GLY A 84 18.92 21.29 -15.96
CA GLY A 84 18.85 20.31 -17.05
C GLY A 84 19.54 18.97 -16.74
N ARG A 85 20.00 18.78 -15.51
CA ARG A 85 20.65 17.55 -15.03
C ARG A 85 19.67 16.82 -14.11
N ARG A 86 19.15 15.71 -14.57
CA ARG A 86 18.48 14.75 -13.68
C ARG A 86 19.57 14.03 -12.88
N GLY A 87 19.71 14.39 -11.61
CA GLY A 87 20.50 13.62 -10.66
C GLY A 87 19.88 12.23 -10.41
N PRO A 88 20.57 11.33 -9.70
CA PRO A 88 19.97 10.07 -9.28
C PRO A 88 18.74 10.36 -8.42
N LEU A 89 17.63 9.67 -8.69
CA LEU A 89 16.42 9.77 -7.88
C LEU A 89 16.77 9.49 -6.41
N ARG A 90 16.23 10.30 -5.51
CA ARG A 90 16.43 10.21 -4.07
C ARG A 90 15.12 10.46 -3.35
N GLY A 91 15.08 10.12 -2.07
CA GLY A 91 13.92 10.35 -1.20
C GLY A 91 13.25 9.05 -0.80
N GLU A 92 12.02 9.14 -0.29
CA GLU A 92 11.24 8.00 0.18
C GLU A 92 9.96 7.90 -0.64
N VAL A 93 9.53 6.65 -0.95
CA VAL A 93 8.21 6.35 -1.49
C VAL A 93 7.48 5.48 -0.48
N LYS A 94 6.43 6.02 0.11
CA LYS A 94 5.58 5.32 1.09
C LYS A 94 4.39 4.71 0.38
N VAL A 95 4.33 3.40 0.38
CA VAL A 95 3.24 2.63 -0.25
C VAL A 95 2.29 2.10 0.82
N ALA A 96 0.99 2.25 0.62
CA ALA A 96 -0.05 1.73 1.51
C ALA A 96 -1.04 0.83 0.76
N ALA A 97 -1.48 -0.26 1.37
CA ALA A 97 -2.53 -1.11 0.81
C ALA A 97 -3.31 -1.86 1.89
N ALA A 98 -4.60 -2.10 1.61
CA ALA A 98 -5.50 -2.80 2.52
C ALA A 98 -5.31 -4.33 2.55
N THR A 99 -4.41 -4.87 1.77
CA THR A 99 -4.16 -6.31 1.70
C THR A 99 -2.66 -6.57 1.60
N GLN A 100 -2.11 -7.30 2.56
CA GLN A 100 -0.71 -7.72 2.54
C GLN A 100 -0.38 -8.56 1.28
N ALA A 101 -1.36 -9.29 0.76
CA ALA A 101 -1.20 -10.07 -0.45
C ALA A 101 -0.74 -9.25 -1.67
N PHE A 102 -1.09 -7.96 -1.77
CA PHE A 102 -0.57 -7.10 -2.82
C PHE A 102 0.96 -6.98 -2.82
N VAL A 103 1.61 -7.15 -1.68
CA VAL A 103 3.08 -7.14 -1.61
C VAL A 103 3.66 -8.23 -2.51
N HIS A 104 3.08 -9.43 -2.52
CA HIS A 104 3.55 -10.53 -3.36
C HIS A 104 3.37 -10.22 -4.85
N LEU A 105 2.22 -9.68 -5.24
CA LEU A 105 1.93 -9.31 -6.63
C LEU A 105 2.86 -8.19 -7.13
N PHE A 106 3.14 -7.21 -6.26
CA PHE A 106 3.97 -6.05 -6.62
C PHE A 106 5.47 -6.25 -6.35
N ALA A 107 5.88 -7.35 -5.71
CA ALA A 107 7.29 -7.58 -5.35
C ALA A 107 8.28 -7.45 -6.53
N PRO A 108 8.01 -7.96 -7.75
CA PRO A 108 8.91 -7.79 -8.89
C PRO A 108 9.09 -6.31 -9.31
N PHE A 109 8.04 -5.50 -9.14
CA PHE A 109 8.07 -4.06 -9.45
C PHE A 109 8.83 -3.29 -8.38
N PHE A 110 8.66 -3.64 -7.11
CA PHE A 110 9.44 -3.06 -6.01
C PHE A 110 10.93 -3.37 -6.18
N GLU A 111 11.27 -4.62 -6.46
CA GLU A 111 12.66 -5.04 -6.70
C GLU A 111 13.27 -4.29 -7.88
N SER A 112 12.58 -4.24 -9.02
CA SER A 112 13.02 -3.55 -10.22
C SER A 112 13.25 -2.06 -9.96
N PHE A 113 12.32 -1.41 -9.25
CA PHE A 113 12.42 0.01 -8.90
C PHE A 113 13.60 0.30 -7.97
N MET A 114 13.77 -0.49 -6.92
CA MET A 114 14.85 -0.31 -5.95
C MET A 114 16.23 -0.56 -6.58
N ARG A 115 16.36 -1.56 -7.46
CA ARG A 115 17.61 -1.82 -8.17
C ARG A 115 17.99 -0.68 -9.11
N ALA A 116 17.00 -0.08 -9.80
CA ALA A 116 17.22 1.06 -10.68
C ALA A 116 17.50 2.37 -9.94
N ASN A 117 17.05 2.48 -8.68
CA ASN A 117 17.09 3.70 -7.89
C ASN A 117 17.62 3.45 -6.46
N PRO A 118 18.92 3.08 -6.30
CA PRO A 118 19.46 2.63 -5.00
C PRO A 118 19.49 3.72 -3.92
N ALA A 119 19.28 4.99 -4.27
CA ALA A 119 19.20 6.10 -3.34
C ALA A 119 17.75 6.48 -2.95
N VAL A 120 16.74 5.70 -3.38
CA VAL A 120 15.35 5.84 -2.99
C VAL A 120 15.03 4.80 -1.91
N GLU A 121 14.46 5.24 -0.80
CA GLU A 121 13.90 4.36 0.22
C GLU A 121 12.45 4.02 -0.14
N LEU A 122 12.08 2.76 -0.10
CA LEU A 122 10.72 2.30 -0.35
C LEU A 122 10.19 1.64 0.91
N SER A 123 9.08 2.16 1.46
CA SER A 123 8.41 1.60 2.62
C SER A 123 7.00 1.14 2.28
N PHE A 124 6.59 0.03 2.89
CA PHE A 124 5.25 -0.54 2.70
C PHE A 124 4.48 -0.57 4.01
N ARG A 125 3.24 -0.10 3.98
CA ARG A 125 2.32 -0.09 5.10
C ARG A 125 1.04 -0.85 4.78
N SER A 126 0.71 -1.84 5.62
CA SER A 126 -0.60 -2.49 5.57
C SER A 126 -1.64 -1.61 6.28
N THR A 127 -2.79 -1.46 5.66
CA THR A 127 -3.94 -0.73 6.20
C THR A 127 -5.13 -1.70 6.40
N PRO A 128 -6.04 -1.44 7.36
CA PRO A 128 -7.16 -2.33 7.62
C PRO A 128 -8.24 -2.30 6.51
N SER A 129 -8.28 -1.24 5.71
CA SER A 129 -9.31 -1.08 4.67
C SER A 129 -8.87 -0.13 3.56
N THR A 130 -9.57 -0.15 2.43
CA THR A 130 -9.40 0.83 1.35
C THR A 130 -9.64 2.26 1.86
N ASP A 131 -10.60 2.47 2.76
CA ASP A 131 -10.91 3.79 3.30
C ASP A 131 -9.74 4.33 4.13
N GLN A 132 -9.06 3.47 4.90
CA GLN A 132 -7.84 3.87 5.61
C GLN A 132 -6.70 4.16 4.63
N THR A 133 -6.53 3.38 3.56
CA THR A 133 -5.55 3.68 2.50
C THR A 133 -5.82 5.06 1.89
N VAL A 134 -7.07 5.37 1.57
CA VAL A 134 -7.50 6.69 1.06
C VAL A 134 -7.20 7.80 2.07
N SER A 135 -7.45 7.57 3.35
CA SER A 135 -7.15 8.52 4.43
C SER A 135 -5.65 8.77 4.56
N ASP A 136 -4.83 7.71 4.49
CA ASP A 136 -3.37 7.80 4.59
C ASP A 136 -2.78 8.60 3.41
N ILE A 137 -3.32 8.43 2.19
CA ILE A 137 -2.92 9.24 1.03
C ILE A 137 -3.33 10.72 1.21
N ASN A 138 -4.58 10.98 1.61
CA ASN A 138 -5.08 12.35 1.78
C ASN A 138 -4.32 13.13 2.86
N SER A 139 -3.90 12.45 3.94
CA SER A 139 -3.14 13.05 5.04
C SER A 139 -1.62 13.09 4.77
N GLY A 140 -1.13 12.39 3.73
CA GLY A 140 0.27 12.32 3.40
C GLY A 140 1.09 11.30 4.18
N VAL A 141 0.43 10.43 4.92
CA VAL A 141 1.05 9.29 5.60
C VAL A 141 1.61 8.28 4.57
N ALA A 142 0.97 8.19 3.41
CA ALA A 142 1.47 7.43 2.28
C ALA A 142 1.44 8.29 1.00
N ASP A 143 2.29 7.96 0.03
CA ASP A 143 2.43 8.63 -1.25
C ASP A 143 1.66 7.90 -2.36
N VAL A 144 1.66 6.58 -2.31
CA VAL A 144 0.96 5.69 -3.25
C VAL A 144 0.13 4.69 -2.46
N GLY A 145 -1.13 4.54 -2.84
CA GLY A 145 -2.03 3.52 -2.27
C GLY A 145 -2.47 2.54 -3.34
N PHE A 146 -2.59 1.25 -2.99
CA PHE A 146 -3.29 0.28 -3.83
C PHE A 146 -4.68 0.05 -3.28
N ALA A 147 -5.68 0.23 -4.14
CA ALA A 147 -7.08 0.20 -3.73
C ALA A 147 -7.95 -0.47 -4.79
N SER A 148 -8.99 -1.17 -4.33
CA SER A 148 -10.04 -1.66 -5.23
C SER A 148 -11.04 -0.55 -5.52
N LEU A 149 -11.44 -0.45 -6.78
CA LEU A 149 -12.45 0.51 -7.21
C LEU A 149 -13.88 0.07 -6.80
N PRO A 150 -14.81 1.01 -6.66
CA PRO A 150 -14.64 2.46 -6.84
C PRO A 150 -14.00 3.16 -5.63
N VAL A 151 -13.20 4.20 -5.90
CA VAL A 151 -12.67 5.13 -4.90
C VAL A 151 -13.20 6.53 -5.20
N TYR A 152 -13.87 7.14 -4.23
CA TYR A 152 -14.45 8.47 -4.36
C TYR A 152 -13.71 9.46 -3.44
N SER A 153 -12.74 10.17 -3.99
CA SER A 153 -12.05 11.25 -3.29
C SER A 153 -11.56 12.30 -4.29
N PRO A 154 -12.12 13.52 -4.29
CA PRO A 154 -11.82 14.53 -5.31
C PRO A 154 -10.34 14.96 -5.37
N GLY A 155 -9.61 14.80 -4.26
CA GLY A 155 -8.18 15.14 -4.15
C GLY A 155 -7.23 14.09 -4.71
N LEU A 156 -7.73 12.91 -5.08
CA LEU A 156 -6.91 11.81 -5.54
C LEU A 156 -6.87 11.68 -7.06
N LYS A 157 -5.72 11.29 -7.56
CA LYS A 157 -5.51 10.70 -8.87
C LYS A 157 -5.70 9.19 -8.71
N VAL A 158 -6.48 8.60 -9.61
CA VAL A 158 -6.78 7.16 -9.62
C VAL A 158 -6.30 6.61 -10.95
N ASP A 159 -5.25 5.83 -10.92
CA ASP A 159 -4.64 5.21 -12.08
C ASP A 159 -4.97 3.70 -12.06
N ARG A 160 -5.84 3.23 -12.97
CA ARG A 160 -6.21 1.80 -13.06
C ARG A 160 -4.97 0.98 -13.44
N LEU A 161 -4.73 -0.10 -12.72
CA LEU A 161 -3.58 -0.98 -12.93
C LEU A 161 -3.99 -2.29 -13.59
N PHE A 162 -4.92 -3.03 -12.99
CA PHE A 162 -5.34 -4.33 -13.51
C PHE A 162 -6.75 -4.70 -13.04
N GLU A 163 -7.34 -5.67 -13.71
CA GLU A 163 -8.54 -6.35 -13.28
C GLU A 163 -8.15 -7.64 -12.56
N ASP A 164 -8.73 -7.87 -11.40
CA ASP A 164 -8.47 -8.99 -10.51
C ASP A 164 -9.68 -9.95 -10.52
N GLU A 165 -9.45 -11.24 -10.72
CA GLU A 165 -10.49 -12.28 -10.70
C GLU A 165 -10.45 -13.04 -9.37
N LEU A 166 -11.59 -13.10 -8.68
CA LEU A 166 -11.75 -13.93 -7.50
C LEU A 166 -12.24 -15.31 -7.91
N VAL A 167 -11.56 -16.34 -7.43
CA VAL A 167 -11.84 -17.74 -7.68
C VAL A 167 -12.28 -18.43 -6.40
N LEU A 168 -13.07 -19.49 -6.54
CA LEU A 168 -13.36 -20.40 -5.43
C LEU A 168 -12.11 -21.21 -5.11
N VAL A 169 -11.75 -21.29 -3.82
CA VAL A 169 -10.58 -22.00 -3.34
C VAL A 169 -11.00 -23.08 -2.37
N VAL A 170 -10.53 -24.29 -2.59
CA VAL A 170 -10.83 -25.47 -1.78
C VAL A 170 -9.54 -26.24 -1.46
N GLY A 171 -9.52 -26.99 -0.36
CA GLY A 171 -8.41 -27.89 -0.05
C GLY A 171 -8.29 -29.03 -1.06
N HIS A 172 -7.11 -29.61 -1.21
CA HIS A 172 -6.84 -30.68 -2.19
C HIS A 172 -7.65 -31.97 -1.98
N THR A 173 -8.13 -32.22 -0.75
CA THR A 173 -8.98 -33.39 -0.43
C THR A 173 -10.48 -33.10 -0.50
N HIS A 174 -10.84 -31.86 -0.82
CA HIS A 174 -12.23 -31.43 -0.89
C HIS A 174 -12.96 -32.12 -2.07
N ARG A 175 -14.26 -32.42 -1.93
CA ARG A 175 -15.07 -33.06 -2.99
C ARG A 175 -15.08 -32.29 -4.33
N LEU A 176 -14.86 -30.99 -4.29
CA LEU A 176 -14.77 -30.13 -5.49
C LEU A 176 -13.34 -30.05 -6.06
N ALA A 177 -12.34 -30.59 -5.36
CA ALA A 177 -10.97 -30.57 -5.86
C ALA A 177 -10.89 -31.35 -7.19
N GLY A 178 -10.16 -30.80 -8.17
CA GLY A 178 -10.05 -31.39 -9.51
C GLY A 178 -11.18 -31.03 -10.49
N LEU A 179 -12.23 -30.30 -10.03
CA LEU A 179 -13.20 -29.70 -10.94
C LEU A 179 -12.71 -28.34 -11.42
N GLU A 180 -13.14 -27.92 -12.60
CA GLU A 180 -12.86 -26.58 -13.13
C GLU A 180 -13.93 -25.56 -12.73
N LEU A 181 -15.14 -26.03 -12.51
CA LEU A 181 -16.33 -25.22 -12.23
C LEU A 181 -17.04 -25.72 -10.97
N ALA A 182 -17.53 -24.79 -10.17
CA ALA A 182 -18.43 -25.03 -9.06
C ALA A 182 -19.78 -24.39 -9.34
N SER A 183 -20.86 -25.07 -8.97
CA SER A 183 -22.23 -24.53 -9.08
C SER A 183 -22.53 -23.59 -7.90
N LEU A 184 -23.61 -22.79 -8.05
CA LEU A 184 -24.13 -22.00 -6.93
C LEU A 184 -24.62 -22.87 -5.77
N ASP A 185 -25.10 -24.09 -6.06
CA ASP A 185 -25.53 -25.04 -5.03
C ASP A 185 -24.36 -25.62 -4.24
N ASP A 186 -23.19 -25.72 -4.86
CA ASP A 186 -21.97 -26.07 -4.13
C ASP A 186 -21.62 -25.00 -3.10
N LEU A 187 -21.70 -23.73 -3.46
CA LEU A 187 -21.43 -22.64 -2.53
C LEU A 187 -22.43 -22.57 -1.37
N ARG A 188 -23.70 -22.93 -1.59
CA ARG A 188 -24.74 -22.96 -0.54
C ARG A 188 -24.51 -24.03 0.52
N ARG A 189 -23.86 -25.13 0.12
CA ARG A 189 -23.69 -26.32 0.98
C ARG A 189 -22.44 -26.27 1.83
N GLU A 190 -21.47 -25.43 1.47
CA GLU A 190 -20.16 -25.41 2.11
C GLU A 190 -20.02 -24.26 3.12
N PRO A 191 -19.34 -24.49 4.24
CA PRO A 191 -18.97 -23.43 5.14
C PRO A 191 -17.94 -22.51 4.48
N LEU A 192 -18.16 -21.20 4.58
CA LEU A 192 -17.31 -20.18 3.97
C LEU A 192 -16.34 -19.57 4.97
N ILE A 193 -15.10 -19.45 4.56
CA ILE A 193 -14.05 -18.71 5.26
C ILE A 193 -13.81 -17.43 4.47
N LEU A 194 -14.15 -16.28 5.05
CA LEU A 194 -14.14 -15.00 4.33
C LEU A 194 -13.19 -14.00 4.97
N LEU A 195 -12.79 -13.00 4.18
CA LEU A 195 -12.12 -11.82 4.73
C LEU A 195 -13.08 -11.04 5.62
N GLU A 196 -12.52 -10.32 6.61
CA GLU A 196 -13.28 -9.45 7.51
C GLU A 196 -14.04 -8.35 6.75
N ARG A 197 -15.12 -7.88 7.36
CA ARG A 197 -15.90 -6.76 6.83
C ARG A 197 -15.02 -5.52 6.73
N GLY A 198 -15.15 -4.80 5.61
CA GLY A 198 -14.29 -3.64 5.29
C GLY A 198 -13.16 -3.96 4.30
N ALA A 199 -12.71 -5.21 4.21
CA ALA A 199 -11.79 -5.62 3.15
C ALA A 199 -12.43 -5.51 1.77
N SER A 200 -11.67 -5.11 0.77
CA SER A 200 -12.17 -4.92 -0.60
C SER A 200 -12.62 -6.23 -1.25
N ILE A 201 -11.92 -7.33 -0.95
CA ILE A 201 -12.31 -8.68 -1.39
C ILE A 201 -13.66 -9.04 -0.76
N ARG A 202 -13.86 -8.78 0.55
CA ARG A 202 -15.12 -9.04 1.22
C ARG A 202 -16.29 -8.25 0.60
N ARG A 203 -16.09 -6.99 0.27
CA ARG A 203 -17.12 -6.19 -0.43
C ARG A 203 -17.50 -6.80 -1.78
N ALA A 204 -16.52 -7.33 -2.52
CA ALA A 204 -16.79 -7.99 -3.80
C ALA A 204 -17.56 -9.31 -3.60
N THR A 205 -17.18 -10.13 -2.63
CA THR A 205 -17.87 -11.38 -2.33
C THR A 205 -19.29 -11.16 -1.78
N ASP A 206 -19.48 -10.19 -0.87
CA ASP A 206 -20.81 -9.84 -0.35
C ASP A 206 -21.75 -9.30 -1.44
N ARG A 207 -21.22 -8.57 -2.43
CA ARG A 207 -21.99 -8.11 -3.59
C ARG A 207 -22.43 -9.31 -4.41
N PHE A 208 -21.50 -10.20 -4.74
CA PHE A 208 -21.78 -11.41 -5.50
C PHE A 208 -22.87 -12.25 -4.82
N PHE A 209 -22.73 -12.56 -3.52
CA PHE A 209 -23.73 -13.34 -2.79
C PHE A 209 -25.13 -12.71 -2.82
N ARG A 210 -25.21 -11.39 -2.71
CA ARG A 210 -26.49 -10.66 -2.85
C ARG A 210 -27.07 -10.77 -4.26
N GLU A 211 -26.25 -10.65 -5.29
CA GLU A 211 -26.68 -10.73 -6.71
C GLU A 211 -27.24 -12.13 -7.05
N VAL A 212 -26.62 -13.19 -6.49
CA VAL A 212 -27.04 -14.58 -6.75
C VAL A 212 -28.04 -15.12 -5.71
N GLY A 213 -28.44 -14.31 -4.73
CA GLY A 213 -29.40 -14.71 -3.70
C GLY A 213 -28.92 -15.85 -2.81
N ILE A 214 -27.64 -15.84 -2.44
CA ILE A 214 -27.04 -16.80 -1.50
C ILE A 214 -26.77 -16.11 -0.16
N GLU A 215 -27.27 -16.71 0.92
CA GLU A 215 -26.83 -16.39 2.28
C GLU A 215 -25.65 -17.31 2.63
N PRO A 216 -24.43 -16.75 2.77
CA PRO A 216 -23.26 -17.57 3.04
C PRO A 216 -23.29 -18.17 4.46
N SER A 217 -23.06 -19.47 4.57
CA SER A 217 -22.80 -20.13 5.86
C SER A 217 -21.36 -19.80 6.30
N LEU A 218 -21.20 -18.80 7.16
CA LEU A 218 -19.91 -18.33 7.60
C LEU A 218 -19.33 -19.26 8.67
N ALA A 219 -18.18 -19.89 8.39
CA ALA A 219 -17.42 -20.67 9.36
C ALA A 219 -16.41 -19.81 10.11
N LEU A 220 -15.75 -18.87 9.43
CA LEU A 220 -14.65 -18.07 9.98
C LEU A 220 -14.49 -16.74 9.19
N GLU A 221 -14.05 -15.71 9.90
CA GLU A 221 -13.56 -14.46 9.30
C GLU A 221 -12.13 -14.16 9.77
N SER A 222 -11.30 -13.61 8.86
CA SER A 222 -9.95 -13.15 9.17
C SER A 222 -9.54 -12.01 8.24
N ASN A 223 -8.66 -11.12 8.71
CA ASN A 223 -7.99 -10.13 7.87
C ASN A 223 -6.68 -10.66 7.24
N ASP A 224 -6.27 -11.86 7.61
CA ASP A 224 -5.04 -12.50 7.13
C ASP A 224 -5.36 -13.55 6.05
N THR A 225 -4.98 -13.24 4.81
CA THR A 225 -5.17 -14.14 3.66
C THR A 225 -4.38 -15.43 3.81
N TYR A 226 -3.20 -15.40 4.45
CA TYR A 226 -2.41 -16.60 4.69
C TYR A 226 -3.14 -17.55 5.65
N PHE A 227 -3.69 -17.03 6.74
CA PHE A 227 -4.50 -17.81 7.67
C PHE A 227 -5.74 -18.42 7.00
N ILE A 228 -6.43 -17.66 6.15
CA ILE A 228 -7.58 -18.18 5.38
C ILE A 228 -7.15 -19.36 4.49
N LYS A 229 -6.05 -19.22 3.73
CA LYS A 229 -5.53 -20.30 2.89
C LYS A 229 -5.23 -21.56 3.70
N LEU A 230 -4.59 -21.40 4.86
CA LEU A 230 -4.26 -22.51 5.76
C LEU A 230 -5.53 -23.22 6.27
N MET A 231 -6.58 -22.48 6.64
CA MET A 231 -7.84 -23.07 7.10
C MET A 231 -8.57 -23.80 5.98
N VAL A 232 -8.54 -23.27 4.75
CA VAL A 232 -9.08 -23.95 3.56
C VAL A 232 -8.32 -25.24 3.26
N GLU A 233 -6.99 -25.22 3.31
CA GLU A 233 -6.13 -26.41 3.17
C GLU A 233 -6.48 -27.49 4.18
N ARG A 234 -6.78 -27.09 5.43
CA ARG A 234 -7.19 -28.00 6.53
C ARG A 234 -8.63 -28.50 6.42
N GLY A 235 -9.35 -28.13 5.36
CA GLY A 235 -10.72 -28.60 5.14
C GLY A 235 -11.78 -27.95 6.05
N MET A 236 -11.49 -26.81 6.66
CA MET A 236 -12.42 -26.10 7.55
C MET A 236 -13.52 -25.35 6.79
N GLY A 237 -13.44 -25.29 5.45
CA GLY A 237 -14.39 -24.65 4.57
C GLY A 237 -13.75 -24.26 3.25
N ILE A 238 -14.47 -23.45 2.48
CA ILE A 238 -14.05 -22.93 1.18
C ILE A 238 -13.93 -21.40 1.25
N SER A 239 -13.20 -20.80 0.31
CA SER A 239 -13.04 -19.34 0.28
C SER A 239 -13.12 -18.77 -1.14
N LEU A 240 -13.36 -17.46 -1.24
CA LEU A 240 -13.25 -16.68 -2.48
C LEU A 240 -12.05 -15.74 -2.37
N LEU A 241 -11.00 -16.04 -3.13
CA LEU A 241 -9.73 -15.33 -3.08
C LEU A 241 -9.27 -14.93 -4.49
N PRO A 242 -8.40 -13.91 -4.63
CA PRO A 242 -7.77 -13.60 -5.91
C PRO A 242 -6.99 -14.78 -6.46
N ALA A 243 -7.09 -15.02 -7.77
CA ALA A 243 -6.40 -16.15 -8.43
C ALA A 243 -4.89 -16.14 -8.19
N TRP A 244 -4.25 -14.96 -8.26
CA TRP A 244 -2.82 -14.79 -7.99
C TRP A 244 -2.42 -15.06 -6.53
N ALA A 245 -3.34 -14.86 -5.57
CA ALA A 245 -3.04 -15.04 -4.16
C ALA A 245 -2.88 -16.50 -3.74
N VAL A 246 -3.31 -17.43 -4.59
CA VAL A 246 -3.28 -18.88 -4.33
C VAL A 246 -2.43 -19.66 -5.34
N GLY A 247 -1.71 -18.95 -6.22
CA GLY A 247 -0.95 -19.57 -7.31
C GLY A 247 0.07 -20.58 -6.84
N HIS A 248 0.83 -20.30 -5.80
CA HIS A 248 1.83 -21.22 -5.24
C HIS A 248 1.20 -22.47 -4.62
N GLU A 249 0.17 -22.31 -3.80
CA GLU A 249 -0.50 -23.44 -3.12
C GLU A 249 -1.20 -24.35 -4.14
N VAL A 250 -1.72 -23.78 -5.22
CA VAL A 250 -2.29 -24.56 -6.34
C VAL A 250 -1.19 -25.29 -7.09
N ALA A 251 -0.07 -24.64 -7.40
CA ALA A 251 1.06 -25.29 -8.07
C ALA A 251 1.67 -26.43 -7.22
N TRP A 252 1.67 -26.31 -5.91
CA TRP A 252 2.13 -27.35 -4.98
C TRP A 252 1.07 -28.45 -4.70
N GLY A 253 -0.15 -28.28 -5.22
CA GLY A 253 -1.22 -29.25 -5.04
C GLY A 253 -1.84 -29.23 -3.64
N TRP A 254 -1.65 -28.18 -2.85
CA TRP A 254 -2.25 -28.03 -1.51
C TRP A 254 -3.67 -27.49 -1.57
N LEU A 255 -3.92 -26.62 -2.55
CA LEU A 255 -5.22 -26.03 -2.84
C LEU A 255 -5.63 -26.32 -4.28
N SER A 256 -6.94 -26.29 -4.52
CA SER A 256 -7.52 -26.26 -5.87
C SER A 256 -8.30 -24.97 -6.06
N ARG A 257 -8.25 -24.42 -7.27
CA ARG A 257 -9.03 -23.24 -7.65
C ARG A 257 -10.07 -23.60 -8.71
N LEU A 258 -11.27 -23.08 -8.55
CA LEU A 258 -12.40 -23.30 -9.46
C LEU A 258 -13.02 -21.95 -9.83
N ARG A 259 -13.59 -21.89 -11.03
CA ARG A 259 -14.51 -20.80 -11.40
C ARG A 259 -15.93 -21.14 -10.94
N ILE A 260 -16.77 -20.11 -10.81
CA ILE A 260 -18.18 -20.31 -10.51
C ILE A 260 -18.94 -20.34 -11.83
N GLU A 261 -19.74 -21.39 -12.05
CA GLU A 261 -20.49 -21.59 -13.29
C GLU A 261 -21.38 -20.38 -13.61
N GLY A 262 -21.25 -19.83 -14.83
CA GLY A 262 -22.01 -18.66 -15.28
C GLY A 262 -21.63 -17.33 -14.64
N HIS A 263 -20.66 -17.27 -13.74
CA HIS A 263 -20.30 -16.06 -13.01
C HIS A 263 -18.80 -15.80 -13.03
N ARG A 264 -18.43 -14.52 -13.17
CA ARG A 264 -17.05 -14.05 -13.01
C ARG A 264 -16.99 -12.95 -11.97
N LEU A 265 -16.31 -13.22 -10.86
CA LEU A 265 -16.14 -12.25 -9.78
C LEU A 265 -14.90 -11.41 -10.08
N ARG A 266 -15.10 -10.20 -10.54
CA ARG A 266 -14.01 -9.30 -10.90
C ARG A 266 -14.05 -8.03 -10.07
N ARG A 267 -12.89 -7.47 -9.86
CA ARG A 267 -12.70 -6.15 -9.27
C ARG A 267 -11.55 -5.43 -9.98
N GLU A 268 -11.69 -4.13 -10.13
CA GLU A 268 -10.60 -3.30 -10.63
C GLU A 268 -9.72 -2.87 -9.47
N VAL A 269 -8.41 -2.92 -9.68
CA VAL A 269 -7.38 -2.43 -8.75
C VAL A 269 -6.68 -1.24 -9.38
N ALA A 270 -6.49 -0.20 -8.59
CA ALA A 270 -5.86 1.05 -9.00
C ALA A 270 -4.75 1.46 -8.03
N ALA A 271 -3.76 2.18 -8.56
CA ALA A 271 -2.92 3.04 -7.75
C ALA A 271 -3.66 4.35 -7.49
N ILE A 272 -3.65 4.78 -6.24
CA ILE A 272 -4.18 6.08 -5.84
C ILE A 272 -3.05 6.94 -5.27
N SER A 273 -3.07 8.22 -5.59
CA SER A 273 -2.06 9.18 -5.13
C SER A 273 -2.68 10.58 -5.10
N LEU A 274 -2.03 11.55 -4.47
CA LEU A 274 -2.52 12.92 -4.49
C LEU A 274 -2.45 13.50 -5.91
N ARG A 275 -3.50 14.22 -6.32
CA ARG A 275 -3.52 14.98 -7.59
C ARG A 275 -2.53 16.13 -7.63
N ARG A 276 -2.19 16.63 -6.46
CA ARG A 276 -1.22 17.71 -6.28
C ARG A 276 0.18 17.20 -6.59
N PHE A 277 1.14 18.10 -6.36
CA PHE A 277 2.56 17.79 -6.44
C PHE A 277 2.91 16.44 -5.79
N GLN A 278 3.66 15.63 -6.53
CA GLN A 278 4.21 14.37 -6.08
C GLN A 278 5.74 14.44 -6.17
N PRO A 279 6.49 13.92 -5.18
CA PRO A 279 7.94 13.78 -5.26
C PRO A 279 8.38 13.03 -6.52
N ALA A 280 9.57 13.34 -7.04
CA ALA A 280 10.10 12.74 -8.25
C ALA A 280 10.17 11.20 -8.15
N ALA A 281 10.58 10.68 -7.00
CA ALA A 281 10.63 9.23 -6.74
C ALA A 281 9.23 8.58 -6.81
N THR A 282 8.21 9.24 -6.24
CA THR A 282 6.81 8.78 -6.30
C THR A 282 6.29 8.75 -7.74
N ARG A 283 6.56 9.80 -8.53
CA ARG A 283 6.18 9.83 -9.95
C ARG A 283 6.84 8.73 -10.75
N ALA A 284 8.16 8.53 -10.57
CA ALA A 284 8.90 7.49 -11.28
C ALA A 284 8.39 6.08 -10.90
N PHE A 285 8.03 5.85 -9.63
CA PHE A 285 7.43 4.59 -9.21
C PHE A 285 6.05 4.36 -9.85
N LEU A 286 5.19 5.37 -9.89
CA LEU A 286 3.89 5.29 -10.57
C LEU A 286 4.05 5.07 -12.08
N GLU A 287 4.99 5.76 -12.72
CA GLU A 287 5.30 5.56 -14.15
C GLU A 287 5.76 4.13 -14.43
N LEU A 288 6.61 3.54 -13.58
CA LEU A 288 7.01 2.15 -13.69
C LEU A 288 5.80 1.21 -13.69
N LEU A 289 4.89 1.38 -12.72
CA LEU A 289 3.69 0.55 -12.59
C LEU A 289 2.77 0.70 -13.81
N LEU A 290 2.58 1.93 -14.30
CA LEU A 290 1.72 2.22 -15.45
C LEU A 290 2.31 1.69 -16.76
N THR A 291 3.63 1.80 -16.93
CA THR A 291 4.34 1.30 -18.11
C THR A 291 4.29 -0.23 -18.18
N ARG A 292 4.37 -0.91 -17.03
CA ARG A 292 4.35 -2.37 -16.92
C ARG A 292 2.98 -2.93 -16.49
N ARG A 293 1.89 -2.21 -16.74
CA ARG A 293 0.56 -2.64 -16.30
C ARG A 293 0.09 -3.94 -16.98
N GLU A 294 0.53 -4.23 -18.20
CA GLU A 294 0.21 -5.47 -18.92
C GLU A 294 0.82 -6.67 -18.19
N GLU A 295 2.08 -6.59 -17.80
CA GLU A 295 2.75 -7.60 -16.99
C GLU A 295 2.05 -7.79 -15.64
N LEU A 296 1.63 -6.69 -15.01
CA LEU A 296 0.87 -6.74 -13.75
C LEU A 296 -0.49 -7.43 -13.94
N GLN A 297 -1.14 -7.22 -15.09
CA GLN A 297 -2.39 -7.90 -15.44
C GLN A 297 -2.19 -9.41 -15.65
N GLU A 298 -1.11 -9.83 -16.31
CA GLU A 298 -0.75 -11.24 -16.50
C GLU A 298 -0.50 -11.93 -15.14
N LEU A 299 0.28 -11.30 -14.27
CA LEU A 299 0.50 -11.80 -12.90
C LEU A 299 -0.80 -11.90 -12.09
N ALA A 300 -1.71 -10.93 -12.26
CA ALA A 300 -3.00 -10.92 -11.56
C ALA A 300 -3.94 -12.05 -12.02
N HIS A 301 -3.80 -12.56 -13.22
CA HIS A 301 -4.53 -13.74 -13.69
C HIS A 301 -3.98 -15.07 -13.15
N GLY A 302 -2.84 -15.02 -12.44
CA GLY A 302 -2.19 -16.22 -11.90
C GLY A 302 -1.56 -17.10 -12.99
N GLU A 303 -1.26 -16.53 -14.14
CA GLU A 303 -0.39 -17.11 -15.15
C GLU A 303 1.05 -16.86 -14.69
N VAL A 304 1.52 -17.72 -13.79
CA VAL A 304 2.94 -17.70 -13.39
C VAL A 304 3.71 -18.16 -14.63
N GLY A 305 4.41 -17.23 -15.25
CA GLY A 305 5.41 -17.57 -16.28
C GLY A 305 6.36 -18.61 -15.69
N GLY A 306 6.45 -19.73 -16.38
CA GLY A 306 7.27 -20.88 -16.01
C GLY A 306 8.77 -20.58 -15.98
#